data_333b02f8e008396ccf1c4b9d7b9dfa33
#
_entry.id   333b02f8e008396ccf1c4b9d7b9dfa33
#
_cell.length_a   1.000
_cell.length_b   1.000
_cell.length_c   1.000
_cell.angle_alpha   90.00
_cell.angle_beta   90.00
_cell.angle_gamma   90.00
#
_symmetry.space_group_name_H-M   'P 1'
#
loop_
_entity.id
_entity.type
_entity.pdbx_description
1 polymer ?
#
loop_
_entity_poly.entity_id
_entity_poly.type
_entity_poly.pdbx_seq_one_letter_code
_entity_poly.pdbx_strand_id
1 'polypeptide(L)'
;MPRAFVLNAGDNVATLVDPAKPGDSVSLVGAGSGSVVSAAAIAFGHKVATRAIGKGQQVIKYGKVIGQATYSIAVGEHVHVHNVEALRARGDKKVAS
;
A
#
# COMPACT_ATOMS: atom_id res chain seq x y z
N MET A 1 17.50 8.72 3.06
CA MET A 1 16.61 7.57 3.35
C MET A 1 15.17 7.96 3.06
N PRO A 2 14.47 7.27 2.13
CA PRO A 2 13.08 7.59 1.83
C PRO A 2 12.17 7.38 3.04
N ARG A 3 11.11 8.16 3.09
CA ARG A 3 10.10 8.06 4.16
C ARG A 3 8.74 7.76 3.55
N ALA A 4 7.91 7.04 4.30
CA ALA A 4 6.54 6.78 3.93
C ALA A 4 5.64 7.00 5.14
N PHE A 5 4.50 7.62 4.90
CA PHE A 5 3.58 8.04 5.96
C PHE A 5 2.49 7.00 6.20
N VAL A 6 2.29 6.63 7.45
CA VAL A 6 1.21 5.76 7.90
C VAL A 6 0.35 6.59 8.85
N LEU A 7 -0.91 6.77 8.54
CA LEU A 7 -1.80 7.57 9.39
C LEU A 7 -2.43 6.74 10.50
N ASN A 8 -2.74 5.50 10.21
CA ASN A 8 -3.48 4.64 11.14
C ASN A 8 -2.72 3.33 11.33
N ALA A 9 -2.63 2.85 12.57
CA ALA A 9 -1.89 1.64 12.89
C ALA A 9 -2.42 0.38 12.18
N GLY A 10 -3.67 0.39 11.77
CA GLY A 10 -4.28 -0.72 11.03
C GLY A 10 -4.01 -0.72 9.54
N ASP A 11 -3.32 0.30 9.02
CA ASP A 11 -3.01 0.39 7.60
C ASP A 11 -2.04 -0.71 7.20
N ASN A 12 -2.22 -1.25 5.98
CA ASN A 12 -1.27 -2.22 5.43
C ASN A 12 -0.46 -1.63 4.28
N VAL A 13 -0.61 -0.35 4.02
CA VAL A 13 0.21 0.40 3.06
C VAL A 13 0.65 1.72 3.68
N ALA A 14 1.73 2.27 3.15
CA ALA A 14 2.22 3.60 3.52
C ALA A 14 2.43 4.40 2.25
N THR A 15 2.18 5.70 2.33
CA THR A 15 2.32 6.60 1.18
C THR A 15 3.70 7.23 1.19
N LEU A 16 4.44 7.07 0.10
CA LEU A 16 5.81 7.60 -0.03
C LEU A 16 5.79 9.13 -0.06
N VAL A 17 6.57 9.73 0.82
CA VAL A 17 6.82 11.18 0.80
C VAL A 17 8.14 11.50 0.13
N ASP A 18 8.95 10.49 -0.15
CA ASP A 18 10.15 10.58 -0.97
C ASP A 18 10.15 9.37 -1.89
N PRO A 19 10.66 9.49 -3.14
CA PRO A 19 10.73 8.33 -4.02
C PRO A 19 11.72 7.30 -3.47
N ALA A 20 11.45 6.02 -3.73
CA ALA A 20 12.30 4.92 -3.32
C ALA A 20 12.80 4.15 -4.53
N LYS A 21 13.99 3.56 -4.39
CA LYS A 21 14.58 2.66 -5.38
C LYS A 21 14.54 1.24 -4.83
N PRO A 22 14.64 0.23 -5.69
CA PRO A 22 14.75 -1.14 -5.20
C PRO A 22 15.90 -1.30 -4.21
N GLY A 23 15.62 -1.91 -3.08
CA GLY A 23 16.62 -2.11 -2.03
C GLY A 23 16.72 -0.99 -1.01
N ASP A 24 16.07 0.15 -1.24
CA ASP A 24 16.08 1.25 -0.27
C ASP A 24 15.32 0.85 1.00
N SER A 25 15.88 1.23 2.14
CA SER A 25 15.18 1.12 3.41
C SER A 25 14.25 2.32 3.54
N VAL A 26 12.95 2.09 3.56
CA VAL A 26 11.93 3.12 3.65
C VAL A 26 11.51 3.26 5.11
N SER A 27 11.73 4.44 5.67
CA SER A 27 11.38 4.72 7.06
C SER A 27 9.89 5.01 7.17
N LEU A 28 9.20 4.31 8.07
CA LEU A 28 7.76 4.53 8.31
C LEU A 28 7.59 5.60 9.38
N VAL A 29 6.83 6.64 9.04
CA VAL A 29 6.57 7.77 9.95
C VAL A 29 5.08 7.91 10.20
N GLY A 30 4.72 8.70 11.20
CA GLY A 30 3.33 8.86 11.59
C GLY A 30 2.93 7.78 12.59
N ALA A 31 1.84 7.07 12.33
CA ALA A 31 1.36 5.99 13.19
C ALA A 31 2.17 4.71 13.03
N GLY A 32 2.99 4.62 11.99
CA GLY A 32 3.88 3.48 11.78
C GLY A 32 5.23 3.70 12.44
N SER A 33 5.99 2.63 12.59
CA SER A 33 7.35 2.70 13.10
C SER A 33 8.21 1.66 12.38
N GLY A 34 9.55 1.83 12.49
CA GLY A 34 10.48 0.94 11.81
C GLY A 34 10.62 1.28 10.35
N SER A 35 10.94 0.28 9.56
CA SER A 35 11.19 0.47 8.13
C SER A 35 10.83 -0.78 7.35
N VAL A 36 10.66 -0.61 6.04
CA VAL A 36 10.49 -1.72 5.11
C VAL A 36 11.49 -1.54 3.98
N VAL A 37 11.94 -2.63 3.39
CA VAL A 37 12.84 -2.58 2.23
C VAL A 37 11.99 -2.54 0.98
N SER A 38 12.20 -1.51 0.16
CA SER A 38 11.45 -1.37 -1.09
C SER A 38 11.91 -2.44 -2.08
N ALA A 39 10.94 -3.18 -2.64
CA ALA A 39 11.21 -4.21 -3.63
C ALA A 39 11.25 -3.64 -5.06
N ALA A 40 10.83 -2.40 -5.23
CA ALA A 40 10.69 -1.79 -6.55
C ALA A 40 10.98 -0.29 -6.49
N ALA A 41 11.06 0.33 -7.66
CA ALA A 41 11.10 1.78 -7.74
C ALA A 41 9.69 2.29 -7.49
N ILE A 42 9.51 3.15 -6.48
CA ILE A 42 8.21 3.67 -6.09
C ILE A 42 8.28 5.19 -6.06
N ALA A 43 7.39 5.82 -6.82
CA ALA A 43 7.37 7.27 -6.94
C ALA A 43 6.75 7.94 -5.71
N PHE A 44 7.08 9.20 -5.52
CA PHE A 44 6.44 10.05 -4.53
C PHE A 44 4.91 9.96 -4.70
N GLY A 45 4.20 9.85 -3.59
CA GLY A 45 2.75 9.78 -3.59
C GLY A 45 2.17 8.40 -3.85
N HIS A 46 2.99 7.46 -4.30
CA HIS A 46 2.55 6.07 -4.46
C HIS A 46 2.70 5.32 -3.13
N LYS A 47 2.20 4.10 -3.09
CA LYS A 47 2.13 3.32 -1.85
C LYS A 47 3.08 2.14 -1.86
N VAL A 48 3.59 1.83 -0.68
CA VAL A 48 4.39 0.62 -0.44
C VAL A 48 3.65 -0.26 0.57
N ALA A 49 3.69 -1.57 0.37
CA ALA A 49 3.07 -2.50 1.32
C ALA A 49 3.90 -2.58 2.59
N THR A 50 3.27 -2.36 3.73
CA THR A 50 3.92 -2.47 5.04
C THR A 50 3.68 -3.84 5.67
N ARG A 51 2.75 -4.61 5.11
CA ARG A 51 2.43 -5.98 5.51
C ARG A 51 2.15 -6.77 4.25
N ALA A 52 2.30 -8.09 4.32
CA ALA A 52 1.89 -8.95 3.21
C ALA A 52 0.37 -8.85 3.04
N ILE A 53 -0.08 -8.70 1.80
CA ILE A 53 -1.51 -8.60 1.46
C ILE A 53 -1.80 -9.73 0.48
N GLY A 54 -2.64 -10.68 0.89
CA GLY A 54 -3.01 -11.79 0.03
C GLY A 54 -3.97 -11.36 -1.06
N LYS A 55 -3.96 -12.08 -2.17
CA LYS A 55 -4.92 -11.85 -3.25
C LYS A 55 -6.34 -11.92 -2.69
N GLY A 56 -7.15 -10.92 -2.98
CA GLY A 56 -8.51 -10.81 -2.48
C GLY A 56 -8.64 -10.11 -1.14
N GLN A 57 -7.53 -9.84 -0.45
CA GLN A 57 -7.58 -9.14 0.82
C GLN A 57 -7.71 -7.63 0.59
N GLN A 58 -8.26 -6.97 1.59
CA GLN A 58 -8.50 -5.53 1.52
C GLN A 58 -7.19 -4.75 1.68
N VAL A 59 -7.08 -3.66 0.91
CA VAL A 59 -6.01 -2.69 1.05
C VAL A 59 -6.54 -1.56 1.92
N ILE A 60 -5.85 -1.28 3.03
CA ILE A 60 -6.29 -0.32 4.04
C ILE A 60 -5.31 0.84 4.10
N LYS A 61 -5.82 2.04 3.85
CA LYS A 61 -5.06 3.28 3.90
C LYS A 61 -5.82 4.30 4.72
N TYR A 62 -5.14 4.89 5.70
CA TYR A 62 -5.72 5.90 6.58
C TYR A 62 -6.98 5.39 7.29
N GLY A 63 -6.92 4.13 7.70
CA GLY A 63 -8.02 3.50 8.42
C GLY A 63 -9.21 3.12 7.57
N LYS A 64 -9.12 3.27 6.24
CA LYS A 64 -10.22 2.99 5.33
C LYS A 64 -9.82 1.95 4.31
N VAL A 65 -10.76 1.10 3.94
CA VAL A 65 -10.58 0.15 2.85
C VAL A 65 -10.66 0.92 1.53
N ILE A 66 -9.56 0.93 0.78
CA ILE A 66 -9.50 1.66 -0.49
C ILE A 66 -9.62 0.74 -1.69
N GLY A 67 -9.49 -0.56 -1.50
CA GLY A 67 -9.56 -1.51 -2.58
C GLY A 67 -9.29 -2.92 -2.11
N GLN A 68 -9.06 -3.78 -3.07
CA GLN A 68 -8.81 -5.21 -2.85
C GLN A 68 -7.63 -5.62 -3.72
N ALA A 69 -6.72 -6.39 -3.16
CA ALA A 69 -5.55 -6.85 -3.90
C ALA A 69 -5.96 -7.84 -4.99
N THR A 70 -5.46 -7.63 -6.21
CA THR A 70 -5.72 -8.52 -7.34
C THR A 70 -4.63 -9.58 -7.49
N TYR A 71 -3.51 -9.39 -6.79
CA TYR A 71 -2.40 -10.34 -6.69
C TYR A 71 -1.92 -10.35 -5.26
N SER A 72 -1.20 -11.39 -4.87
CA SER A 72 -0.49 -11.38 -3.59
C SER A 72 0.58 -10.29 -3.61
N ILE A 73 0.64 -9.50 -2.57
CA ILE A 73 1.58 -8.38 -2.46
C ILE A 73 2.48 -8.65 -1.24
N ALA A 74 3.77 -8.68 -1.46
CA ALA A 74 4.73 -8.86 -0.37
C ALA A 74 5.08 -7.52 0.27
N VAL A 75 5.56 -7.56 1.51
CA VAL A 75 6.07 -6.37 2.19
C VAL A 75 7.14 -5.70 1.33
N GLY A 76 7.03 -4.39 1.18
CA GLY A 76 7.99 -3.61 0.38
C GLY A 76 7.62 -3.48 -1.09
N GLU A 77 6.61 -4.19 -1.56
CA GLU A 77 6.19 -4.08 -2.94
C GLU A 77 5.40 -2.79 -3.20
N HIS A 78 5.47 -2.33 -4.43
CA HIS A 78 4.70 -1.17 -4.90
C HIS A 78 3.22 -1.55 -4.98
N VAL A 79 2.38 -0.77 -4.33
CA VAL A 79 0.93 -0.98 -4.32
C VAL A 79 0.29 0.12 -5.16
N HIS A 80 -0.30 -0.24 -6.28
CA HIS A 80 -0.90 0.73 -7.19
C HIS A 80 -1.95 0.03 -8.05
N VAL A 81 -2.40 0.69 -9.12
CA VAL A 81 -3.49 0.17 -9.95
C VAL A 81 -3.21 -1.18 -10.59
N HIS A 82 -1.94 -1.56 -10.73
CA HIS A 82 -1.58 -2.84 -11.33
C HIS A 82 -1.90 -4.04 -10.45
N ASN A 83 -2.02 -3.84 -9.14
CA ASN A 83 -2.28 -4.93 -8.20
C ASN A 83 -3.40 -4.64 -7.20
N VAL A 84 -4.15 -3.56 -7.41
CA VAL A 84 -5.28 -3.19 -6.55
C VAL A 84 -6.47 -2.80 -7.41
N GLU A 85 -7.63 -3.35 -7.10
CA GLU A 85 -8.90 -3.00 -7.70
C GLU A 85 -9.65 -2.09 -6.73
N ALA A 86 -10.13 -0.96 -7.21
CA ALA A 86 -10.83 -0.01 -6.36
C ALA A 86 -12.12 -0.61 -5.82
N LEU A 87 -12.36 -0.41 -4.54
CA LEU A 87 -13.55 -0.92 -3.88
C LEU A 87 -14.83 -0.34 -4.47
N ARG A 88 -14.79 0.92 -4.85
CA ARG A 88 -15.95 1.58 -5.45
C ARG A 88 -16.41 0.87 -6.72
N ALA A 89 -15.49 0.50 -7.59
CA ALA A 89 -15.84 -0.20 -8.82
C ALA A 89 -16.50 -1.55 -8.52
N ARG A 90 -15.99 -2.26 -7.52
CA ARG A 90 -16.58 -3.52 -7.11
C ARG A 90 -17.96 -3.31 -6.51
N GLY A 91 -18.10 -2.28 -5.70
CA GLY A 91 -19.37 -1.93 -5.11
C GLY A 91 -20.45 -1.66 -6.15
N ASP A 92 -20.08 -0.94 -7.18
CA ASP A 92 -20.99 -0.64 -8.29
C ASP A 92 -21.42 -1.91 -9.01
N LYS A 93 -20.49 -2.78 -9.31
CA LYS A 93 -20.79 -4.06 -9.94
C LYS A 93 -21.71 -4.90 -9.10
N LYS A 94 -21.45 -4.93 -7.83
CA LYS A 94 -22.24 -5.68 -6.88
C LYS A 94 -23.66 -5.19 -6.81
N VAL A 95 -23.82 -3.88 -6.80
CA VAL A 95 -25.14 -3.25 -6.76
C VAL A 95 -25.89 -3.56 -8.04
N ALA A 96 -25.21 -3.56 -9.17
CA ALA A 96 -25.84 -3.85 -10.46
C ALA A 96 -26.25 -5.32 -10.58
N SER A 97 -25.65 -6.17 -9.84
CA SER A 97 -25.99 -7.58 -9.85
C SER A 97 -27.00 -7.92 -8.78
#